data_520d1a34129586b91455ea8e1418a201
#
_entry.id   520d1a34129586b91455ea8e1418a201
#
_cell.length_a   1.000
_cell.length_b   1.000
_cell.length_c   1.000
_cell.angle_alpha   90.00
_cell.angle_beta   90.00
_cell.angle_gamma   90.00
#
_symmetry.space_group_name_H-M   'P 1'
#
loop_
_entity.id
_entity.type
_entity.pdbx_description
1 polymer ?
#
loop_
_entity_poly.entity_id
_entity_poly.type
_entity_poly.pdbx_seq_one_letter_code
_entity_poly.pdbx_strand_id
1 'polypeptide(L)'
;MAFIVGDLRYKETNAFRLPIRVYATPGNEHLGDFSLDIAARTLAFYEKQFGIEYPLPKMDMVAIPDFSAGAMENWGLVTYRIVDLLYDPKTASVERKQRIAEVVQHELAHQWFGNLVTMDYWEGLWLNEGFATWMSWYSMNEFYPNWKVWENYVIDNLAGALSLDGLRSSHPIEVPVKKVAEINQIFDSISYAKGSSILRMVSKYLGEDVFIEGVRAYLKKHAYGNTQVSPETPSSFRPGPC
;
A
#
# COMPACT_ATOMS: atom_id res chain seq x y z
N MET A 1 13.02 11.94 3.27
CA MET A 1 12.80 12.45 4.65
C MET A 1 11.61 13.40 4.59
N ALA A 2 10.64 13.24 5.50
CA ALA A 2 9.48 14.12 5.61
C ALA A 2 9.43 14.77 6.99
N PHE A 3 8.87 15.97 7.08
CA PHE A 3 8.56 16.65 8.33
C PHE A 3 7.29 17.48 8.17
N ILE A 4 6.57 17.67 9.27
CA ILE A 4 5.34 18.46 9.31
C ILE A 4 5.46 19.50 10.40
N VAL A 5 5.03 20.72 10.11
CA VAL A 5 4.98 21.83 11.06
C VAL A 5 3.56 22.38 11.09
N GLY A 6 2.97 22.46 12.29
CA GLY A 6 1.61 22.94 12.45
C GLY A 6 1.11 22.77 13.91
N ASP A 7 -0.03 23.32 14.22
CA ASP A 7 -0.72 23.04 15.49
C ASP A 7 -1.46 21.71 15.36
N LEU A 8 -0.82 20.65 15.80
CA LEU A 8 -1.33 19.29 15.76
C LEU A 8 -1.41 18.70 17.17
N ARG A 9 -2.43 17.89 17.40
CA ARG A 9 -2.57 17.05 18.58
C ARG A 9 -2.55 15.60 18.15
N TYR A 10 -2.21 14.69 19.05
CA TYR A 10 -2.17 13.27 18.73
C TYR A 10 -2.82 12.41 19.79
N LYS A 11 -3.28 11.25 19.36
CA LYS A 11 -3.50 10.06 20.17
C LYS A 11 -2.42 9.04 19.90
N GLU A 12 -2.07 8.27 20.92
CA GLU A 12 -1.04 7.23 20.85
C GLU A 12 -1.62 5.88 21.31
N THR A 13 -1.14 4.81 20.71
CA THR A 13 -1.35 3.45 21.21
C THR A 13 -0.01 2.74 21.40
N ASN A 14 0.07 1.93 22.46
CA ASN A 14 1.17 1.01 22.74
C ASN A 14 0.74 -0.46 22.56
N ALA A 15 -0.31 -0.70 21.75
CA ALA A 15 -0.79 -2.05 21.42
C ALA A 15 0.14 -2.82 20.46
N PHE A 16 1.11 -2.14 19.89
CA PHE A 16 2.24 -2.70 19.15
C PHE A 16 3.53 -2.50 19.95
N ARG A 17 4.62 -3.19 19.63
CA ARG A 17 5.92 -3.08 20.33
C ARG A 17 6.57 -1.70 20.29
N LEU A 18 6.11 -0.83 19.39
CA LEU A 18 6.56 0.55 19.23
C LEU A 18 5.37 1.50 19.33
N PRO A 19 5.57 2.76 19.74
CA PRO A 19 4.50 3.74 19.79
C PRO A 19 3.98 4.05 18.38
N ILE A 20 2.66 4.06 18.25
CA ILE A 20 1.95 4.48 17.04
C ILE A 20 1.11 5.69 17.39
N ARG A 21 1.19 6.75 16.59
CA ARG A 21 0.46 8.00 16.82
C ARG A 21 -0.39 8.39 15.61
N VAL A 22 -1.58 8.90 15.87
CA VAL A 22 -2.39 9.60 14.88
C VAL A 22 -2.45 11.07 15.27
N TYR A 23 -1.94 11.91 14.38
CA TYR A 23 -1.98 13.37 14.52
C TYR A 23 -3.13 13.96 13.73
N ALA A 24 -3.81 14.93 14.32
CA ALA A 24 -4.88 15.68 13.69
C ALA A 24 -4.86 17.14 14.16
N THR A 25 -5.64 18.00 13.53
CA THR A 25 -5.91 19.35 14.02
C THR A 25 -6.60 19.29 15.39
N PRO A 26 -6.37 20.28 16.28
CA PRO A 26 -6.91 20.27 17.65
C PRO A 26 -8.42 19.97 17.70
N GLY A 27 -8.81 19.07 18.59
CA GLY A 27 -10.19 18.63 18.78
C GLY A 27 -10.63 17.45 17.92
N ASN A 28 -9.83 17.03 16.91
CA ASN A 28 -10.12 15.90 16.02
C ASN A 28 -9.31 14.65 16.32
N GLU A 29 -8.37 14.70 17.26
CA GLU A 29 -7.46 13.59 17.59
C GLU A 29 -8.17 12.31 18.03
N HIS A 30 -9.35 12.44 18.65
CA HIS A 30 -10.18 11.31 19.09
C HIS A 30 -10.77 10.50 17.93
N LEU A 31 -10.84 11.07 16.73
CA LEU A 31 -11.31 10.39 15.53
C LEU A 31 -10.26 9.42 14.95
N GLY A 32 -9.05 9.44 15.48
CA GLY A 32 -7.95 8.54 15.08
C GLY A 32 -8.00 7.15 15.73
N ASP A 33 -8.93 6.85 16.63
CA ASP A 33 -8.96 5.60 17.41
C ASP A 33 -9.03 4.34 16.52
N PHE A 34 -9.87 4.38 15.49
CA PHE A 34 -10.01 3.27 14.56
C PHE A 34 -8.72 3.00 13.78
N SER A 35 -8.07 4.06 13.32
CA SER A 35 -6.81 3.95 12.57
C SER A 35 -5.64 3.49 13.46
N LEU A 36 -5.63 3.88 14.74
CA LEU A 36 -4.66 3.36 15.71
C LEU A 36 -4.81 1.85 15.92
N ASP A 37 -6.04 1.34 16.10
CA ASP A 37 -6.30 -0.10 16.24
C ASP A 37 -5.86 -0.86 14.99
N ILE A 38 -6.28 -0.39 13.81
CA ILE A 38 -5.89 -0.96 12.53
C ILE A 38 -4.37 -0.99 12.38
N ALA A 39 -3.69 0.13 12.64
CA ALA A 39 -2.25 0.23 12.45
C ALA A 39 -1.47 -0.72 13.36
N ALA A 40 -1.85 -0.81 14.63
CA ALA A 40 -1.19 -1.71 15.57
C ALA A 40 -1.30 -3.19 15.14
N ARG A 41 -2.50 -3.61 14.75
CA ARG A 41 -2.77 -4.96 14.25
C ARG A 41 -2.03 -5.24 12.94
N THR A 42 -2.03 -4.25 12.04
CA THR A 42 -1.43 -4.37 10.70
C THR A 42 0.08 -4.50 10.78
N LEU A 43 0.77 -3.66 11.55
CA LEU A 43 2.22 -3.76 11.70
C LEU A 43 2.63 -5.12 12.29
N ALA A 44 1.93 -5.59 13.33
CA ALA A 44 2.19 -6.91 13.92
C ALA A 44 1.95 -8.03 12.90
N PHE A 45 0.89 -7.92 12.09
CA PHE A 45 0.57 -8.90 11.06
C PHE A 45 1.63 -8.90 9.95
N TYR A 46 2.04 -7.73 9.46
CA TYR A 46 3.05 -7.62 8.40
C TYR A 46 4.43 -8.10 8.84
N GLU A 47 4.87 -7.79 10.06
CA GLU A 47 6.10 -8.35 10.61
C GLU A 47 6.08 -9.88 10.62
N LYS A 48 4.96 -10.47 11.03
CA LYS A 48 4.78 -11.93 11.01
C LYS A 48 4.78 -12.49 9.59
N GLN A 49 4.06 -11.84 8.65
CA GLN A 49 3.98 -12.31 7.26
C GLN A 49 5.32 -12.21 6.55
N PHE A 50 6.03 -11.11 6.70
CA PHE A 50 7.29 -10.88 5.98
C PHE A 50 8.51 -11.46 6.71
N GLY A 51 8.40 -11.73 8.00
CA GLY A 51 9.53 -12.20 8.82
C GLY A 51 10.64 -11.15 8.92
N ILE A 52 10.29 -9.87 8.84
CA ILE A 52 11.16 -8.69 8.95
C ILE A 52 10.46 -7.68 9.85
N GLU A 53 11.09 -7.33 10.96
CA GLU A 53 10.56 -6.30 11.85
C GLU A 53 10.55 -4.91 11.19
N TYR A 54 9.55 -4.11 11.52
CA TYR A 54 9.51 -2.71 11.15
C TYR A 54 10.70 -1.98 11.80
N PRO A 55 11.59 -1.32 11.02
CA PRO A 55 12.90 -0.95 11.52
C PRO A 55 12.96 0.39 12.27
N LEU A 56 11.91 1.22 12.20
CA LEU A 56 11.92 2.54 12.81
C LEU A 56 11.38 2.51 14.25
N PRO A 57 11.76 3.47 15.11
CA PRO A 57 11.41 3.44 16.53
C PRO A 57 9.97 3.89 16.84
N LYS A 58 9.21 4.31 15.86
CA LYS A 58 7.82 4.79 15.99
C LYS A 58 7.10 4.75 14.64
N MET A 59 5.77 4.83 14.66
CA MET A 59 4.93 5.05 13.48
C MET A 59 4.02 6.24 13.74
N ASP A 60 4.18 7.30 12.96
CA ASP A 60 3.29 8.46 12.98
C ASP A 60 2.43 8.50 11.72
N MET A 61 1.15 8.73 11.90
CA MET A 61 0.15 8.92 10.86
C MET A 61 -0.49 10.30 11.04
N VAL A 62 -0.58 11.09 9.99
CA VAL A 62 -1.01 12.49 10.10
C VAL A 62 -2.15 12.78 9.15
N ALA A 63 -3.27 13.29 9.69
CA ALA A 63 -4.40 13.80 8.92
C ALA A 63 -4.10 15.23 8.46
N ILE A 64 -3.92 15.42 7.16
CA ILE A 64 -3.61 16.73 6.54
C ILE A 64 -4.91 17.35 6.03
N PRO A 65 -5.25 18.58 6.44
CA PRO A 65 -6.49 19.24 6.05
C PRO A 65 -6.66 19.45 4.54
N ASP A 66 -5.57 19.79 3.84
CA ASP A 66 -5.55 19.97 2.39
C ASP A 66 -4.39 19.16 1.79
N PHE A 67 -4.73 17.98 1.26
CA PHE A 67 -3.76 17.02 0.73
C PHE A 67 -4.20 16.54 -0.65
N SER A 68 -3.36 16.70 -1.66
CA SER A 68 -3.70 16.42 -3.06
C SER A 68 -3.85 14.92 -3.36
N ALA A 69 -2.98 14.08 -2.81
CA ALA A 69 -3.06 12.63 -2.89
C ALA A 69 -4.07 12.08 -1.85
N GLY A 70 -4.37 10.79 -1.88
CA GLY A 70 -5.12 10.10 -0.81
C GLY A 70 -4.28 9.98 0.45
N ALA A 71 -3.06 9.45 0.27
CA ALA A 71 -2.05 9.33 1.30
C ALA A 71 -0.64 9.37 0.68
N MET A 72 0.41 9.28 1.52
CA MET A 72 1.81 9.15 1.12
C MET A 72 2.58 8.41 2.21
N GLU A 73 3.26 7.39 1.82
CA GLU A 73 3.94 6.41 2.66
C GLU A 73 5.27 6.86 3.27
N ASN A 74 5.51 8.14 3.49
CA ASN A 74 6.78 8.61 4.05
C ASN A 74 7.24 7.74 5.22
N TRP A 75 8.45 7.21 5.16
CA TRP A 75 8.92 6.18 6.09
C TRP A 75 8.85 6.63 7.55
N GLY A 76 7.89 6.06 8.29
CA GLY A 76 7.63 6.37 9.70
C GLY A 76 6.83 7.64 9.97
N LEU A 77 6.43 8.38 8.93
CA LEU A 77 5.61 9.60 9.03
C LEU A 77 4.62 9.63 7.86
N VAL A 78 3.64 8.74 7.89
CA VAL A 78 2.66 8.60 6.82
C VAL A 78 1.63 9.73 6.88
N THR A 79 1.37 10.34 5.73
CA THR A 79 0.43 11.46 5.61
C THR A 79 -0.83 11.02 4.87
N TYR A 80 -1.98 11.53 5.29
CA TYR A 80 -3.29 11.14 4.78
C TYR A 80 -4.19 12.35 4.59
N ARG A 81 -5.14 12.25 3.66
CA ARG A 81 -6.35 13.08 3.75
C ARG A 81 -7.09 12.77 5.04
N ILE A 82 -7.76 13.77 5.59
CA ILE A 82 -8.60 13.60 6.79
C ILE A 82 -9.56 12.42 6.61
N VAL A 83 -10.23 12.34 5.47
CA VAL A 83 -11.25 11.32 5.16
C VAL A 83 -10.72 9.90 5.03
N ASP A 84 -9.41 9.74 4.83
CA ASP A 84 -8.75 8.44 4.68
C ASP A 84 -8.04 7.98 5.96
N LEU A 85 -8.10 8.79 7.04
CA LEU A 85 -7.52 8.47 8.35
C LEU A 85 -8.49 8.61 9.52
N LEU A 86 -9.29 9.68 9.56
CA LEU A 86 -10.14 9.98 10.71
C LEU A 86 -11.54 9.40 10.53
N TYR A 87 -11.99 8.63 11.52
CA TYR A 87 -13.28 7.94 11.52
C TYR A 87 -14.19 8.48 12.64
N ASP A 88 -15.29 9.12 12.25
CA ASP A 88 -16.37 9.48 13.19
C ASP A 88 -17.48 8.43 13.12
N PRO A 89 -17.66 7.60 14.17
CA PRO A 89 -18.69 6.55 14.17
C PRO A 89 -20.12 7.09 14.14
N LYS A 90 -20.34 8.39 14.39
CA LYS A 90 -21.66 9.01 14.39
C LYS A 90 -22.11 9.43 12.99
N THR A 91 -21.17 9.73 12.11
CA THR A 91 -21.46 10.33 10.81
C THR A 91 -20.92 9.53 9.62
N ALA A 92 -19.90 8.71 9.83
CA ALA A 92 -19.25 7.96 8.76
C ALA A 92 -20.02 6.68 8.40
N SER A 93 -20.10 6.38 7.12
CA SER A 93 -20.68 5.13 6.59
C SER A 93 -19.76 3.92 6.80
N VAL A 94 -20.31 2.73 6.55
CA VAL A 94 -19.52 1.48 6.57
C VAL A 94 -18.45 1.48 5.48
N GLU A 95 -18.77 1.97 4.30
CA GLU A 95 -17.84 2.10 3.16
C GLU A 95 -16.66 3.02 3.52
N ARG A 96 -16.94 4.12 4.26
CA ARG A 96 -15.87 5.00 4.77
C ARG A 96 -14.96 4.25 5.74
N LYS A 97 -15.52 3.44 6.62
CA LYS A 97 -14.76 2.62 7.55
C LYS A 97 -13.85 1.63 6.82
N GLN A 98 -14.40 0.95 5.80
CA GLN A 98 -13.64 0.02 4.96
C GLN A 98 -12.52 0.74 4.19
N ARG A 99 -12.82 1.92 3.64
CA ARG A 99 -11.81 2.73 2.93
C ARG A 99 -10.66 3.15 3.85
N ILE A 100 -10.94 3.61 5.07
CA ILE A 100 -9.89 3.94 6.05
C ILE A 100 -9.03 2.71 6.37
N ALA A 101 -9.66 1.55 6.58
CA ALA A 101 -8.92 0.32 6.84
C ALA A 101 -8.01 -0.06 5.65
N GLU A 102 -8.52 0.02 4.43
CA GLU A 102 -7.76 -0.24 3.21
C GLU A 102 -6.56 0.69 3.08
N VAL A 103 -6.78 2.02 3.19
CA VAL A 103 -5.71 3.01 2.99
C VAL A 103 -4.65 2.89 4.08
N VAL A 104 -5.04 2.76 5.36
CA VAL A 104 -4.06 2.60 6.44
C VAL A 104 -3.21 1.34 6.23
N GLN A 105 -3.83 0.21 5.85
CA GLN A 105 -3.10 -1.03 5.60
C GLN A 105 -2.21 -0.94 4.35
N HIS A 106 -2.64 -0.22 3.32
CA HIS A 106 -1.85 0.05 2.11
C HIS A 106 -0.57 0.83 2.44
N GLU A 107 -0.70 1.97 3.11
CA GLU A 107 0.44 2.81 3.49
C GLU A 107 1.42 2.11 4.45
N LEU A 108 0.91 1.24 5.31
CA LEU A 108 1.76 0.43 6.18
C LEU A 108 2.48 -0.69 5.42
N ALA A 109 1.88 -1.26 4.37
CA ALA A 109 2.56 -2.24 3.51
C ALA A 109 3.74 -1.61 2.77
N HIS A 110 3.63 -0.35 2.38
CA HIS A 110 4.72 0.40 1.78
C HIS A 110 5.96 0.53 2.67
N GLN A 111 5.86 0.36 3.97
CA GLN A 111 7.02 0.38 4.85
C GLN A 111 8.02 -0.74 4.50
N TRP A 112 7.55 -1.79 3.82
CA TRP A 112 8.37 -2.85 3.22
C TRP A 112 8.46 -2.71 1.70
N PHE A 113 7.32 -2.53 1.00
CA PHE A 113 7.25 -2.38 -0.46
C PHE A 113 7.26 -0.90 -0.85
N GLY A 114 8.42 -0.36 -1.12
CA GLY A 114 8.64 1.05 -1.44
C GLY A 114 9.70 1.68 -0.53
N ASN A 115 9.67 1.38 0.77
CA ASN A 115 10.58 1.97 1.74
C ASN A 115 11.77 1.05 2.05
N LEU A 116 11.54 -0.15 2.59
CA LEU A 116 12.63 -1.10 2.86
C LEU A 116 13.27 -1.60 1.56
N VAL A 117 12.43 -1.91 0.57
CA VAL A 117 12.84 -2.29 -0.79
C VAL A 117 12.18 -1.31 -1.75
N THR A 118 12.97 -0.58 -2.51
CA THR A 118 12.49 0.49 -3.39
C THR A 118 12.64 0.05 -4.85
N MET A 119 11.69 0.41 -5.70
CA MET A 119 11.86 0.26 -7.15
C MET A 119 13.11 1.00 -7.63
N ASP A 120 13.81 0.47 -8.62
CA ASP A 120 15.02 1.09 -9.17
C ASP A 120 14.69 2.37 -9.96
N TYR A 121 13.56 2.33 -10.69
CA TYR A 121 13.06 3.48 -11.41
C TYR A 121 11.52 3.45 -11.53
N TRP A 122 10.93 4.53 -12.02
CA TRP A 122 9.47 4.74 -12.13
C TRP A 122 8.75 3.66 -12.92
N GLU A 123 9.40 3.01 -13.88
CA GLU A 123 8.84 1.88 -14.64
C GLU A 123 8.38 0.72 -13.74
N GLY A 124 9.02 0.56 -12.58
CA GLY A 124 8.69 -0.44 -11.58
C GLY A 124 7.66 0.00 -10.54
N LEU A 125 6.93 1.11 -10.73
CA LEU A 125 5.98 1.65 -9.75
C LEU A 125 4.99 0.60 -9.23
N TRP A 126 4.54 -0.30 -10.07
CA TRP A 126 3.61 -1.36 -9.69
C TRP A 126 4.18 -2.36 -8.67
N LEU A 127 5.53 -2.48 -8.56
CA LEU A 127 6.16 -3.28 -7.50
C LEU A 127 5.88 -2.71 -6.10
N ASN A 128 5.72 -1.40 -6.01
CA ASN A 128 5.33 -0.76 -4.77
C ASN A 128 3.80 -0.78 -4.62
N GLU A 129 3.09 -0.18 -5.58
CA GLU A 129 1.66 0.08 -5.48
C GLU A 129 0.80 -1.19 -5.60
N GLY A 130 1.16 -2.07 -6.54
CA GLY A 130 0.45 -3.34 -6.73
C GLY A 130 0.60 -4.26 -5.51
N PHE A 131 1.81 -4.37 -4.94
CA PHE A 131 2.04 -5.15 -3.73
C PHE A 131 1.35 -4.53 -2.51
N ALA A 132 1.44 -3.22 -2.30
CA ALA A 132 0.77 -2.56 -1.19
C ALA A 132 -0.76 -2.69 -1.30
N THR A 133 -1.32 -2.54 -2.49
CA THR A 133 -2.75 -2.76 -2.75
C THR A 133 -3.14 -4.21 -2.48
N TRP A 134 -2.42 -5.21 -3.02
CA TRP A 134 -2.73 -6.61 -2.76
C TRP A 134 -2.67 -6.92 -1.27
N MET A 135 -1.66 -6.42 -0.58
CA MET A 135 -1.42 -6.69 0.84
C MET A 135 -2.46 -6.04 1.75
N SER A 136 -2.95 -4.84 1.40
CA SER A 136 -4.03 -4.19 2.16
C SER A 136 -5.34 -5.00 2.08
N TRP A 137 -5.72 -5.47 0.90
CA TRP A 137 -6.91 -6.29 0.73
C TRP A 137 -6.76 -7.68 1.36
N TYR A 138 -5.56 -8.26 1.32
CA TYR A 138 -5.27 -9.51 1.99
C TYR A 138 -5.42 -9.38 3.51
N SER A 139 -4.77 -8.40 4.13
CA SER A 139 -4.85 -8.18 5.56
C SER A 139 -6.25 -7.74 6.03
N MET A 140 -6.96 -6.94 5.23
CA MET A 140 -8.33 -6.57 5.53
C MET A 140 -9.26 -7.79 5.54
N ASN A 141 -9.08 -8.73 4.62
CA ASN A 141 -9.83 -9.99 4.61
C ASN A 141 -9.57 -10.83 5.87
N GLU A 142 -8.32 -10.89 6.34
CA GLU A 142 -7.96 -11.57 7.58
C GLU A 142 -8.56 -10.91 8.82
N PHE A 143 -8.62 -9.57 8.85
CA PHE A 143 -9.13 -8.82 10.00
C PHE A 143 -10.66 -8.76 10.05
N TYR A 144 -11.30 -8.75 8.90
CA TYR A 144 -12.75 -8.53 8.75
C TYR A 144 -13.38 -9.53 7.77
N PRO A 145 -13.38 -10.84 8.07
CA PRO A 145 -13.89 -11.88 7.17
C PRO A 145 -15.37 -11.64 6.76
N ASN A 146 -16.14 -10.98 7.63
CA ASN A 146 -17.55 -10.68 7.37
C ASN A 146 -17.76 -9.51 6.38
N TRP A 147 -16.71 -8.78 6.01
CA TRP A 147 -16.83 -7.64 5.08
C TRP A 147 -16.84 -8.06 3.61
N LYS A 148 -16.71 -9.36 3.32
CA LYS A 148 -16.68 -9.89 1.95
C LYS A 148 -15.64 -9.17 1.07
N VAL A 149 -14.46 -8.98 1.62
CA VAL A 149 -13.41 -8.12 1.09
C VAL A 149 -13.09 -8.44 -0.37
N TRP A 150 -12.93 -9.71 -0.71
CA TRP A 150 -12.59 -10.11 -2.07
C TRP A 150 -13.75 -10.00 -3.07
N GLU A 151 -15.01 -9.99 -2.61
CA GLU A 151 -16.16 -9.68 -3.46
C GLU A 151 -16.15 -8.18 -3.82
N ASN A 152 -15.94 -7.32 -2.82
CA ASN A 152 -15.80 -5.88 -3.02
C ASN A 152 -14.58 -5.53 -3.89
N TYR A 153 -13.47 -6.26 -3.73
CA TYR A 153 -12.28 -6.09 -4.58
C TYR A 153 -12.58 -6.19 -6.08
N VAL A 154 -13.46 -7.13 -6.47
CA VAL A 154 -13.84 -7.30 -7.87
C VAL A 154 -14.56 -6.07 -8.40
N ILE A 155 -15.41 -5.44 -7.57
CA ILE A 155 -16.21 -4.26 -7.96
C ILE A 155 -15.32 -3.01 -7.93
N ASP A 156 -14.57 -2.81 -6.86
CA ASP A 156 -13.87 -1.55 -6.58
C ASP A 156 -12.52 -1.44 -7.31
N ASN A 157 -11.82 -2.56 -7.51
CA ASN A 157 -10.49 -2.59 -8.11
C ASN A 157 -10.48 -3.26 -9.49
N LEU A 158 -10.86 -4.55 -9.58
CA LEU A 158 -10.70 -5.32 -10.80
C LEU A 158 -11.52 -4.73 -11.96
N ALA A 159 -12.76 -4.32 -11.70
CA ALA A 159 -13.62 -3.73 -12.73
C ALA A 159 -13.03 -2.41 -13.27
N GLY A 160 -12.47 -1.57 -12.40
CA GLY A 160 -11.77 -0.35 -12.78
C GLY A 160 -10.53 -0.63 -13.63
N ALA A 161 -9.73 -1.63 -13.25
CA ALA A 161 -8.55 -2.04 -13.99
C ALA A 161 -8.92 -2.55 -15.39
N LEU A 162 -9.91 -3.44 -15.49
CA LEU A 162 -10.40 -3.97 -16.78
C LEU A 162 -10.95 -2.87 -17.69
N SER A 163 -11.67 -1.89 -17.11
CA SER A 163 -12.21 -0.76 -17.87
C SER A 163 -11.11 0.09 -18.49
N LEU A 164 -10.06 0.40 -17.75
CA LEU A 164 -8.92 1.17 -18.26
C LEU A 164 -8.06 0.33 -19.21
N ASP A 165 -7.76 -0.91 -18.86
CA ASP A 165 -6.90 -1.82 -19.64
C ASP A 165 -7.53 -2.21 -20.98
N GLY A 166 -8.86 -2.19 -21.10
CA GLY A 166 -9.59 -2.43 -22.33
C GLY A 166 -9.55 -1.28 -23.35
N LEU A 167 -9.06 -0.12 -22.98
CA LEU A 167 -8.95 1.02 -23.89
C LEU A 167 -7.77 0.88 -24.86
N ARG A 168 -7.93 1.35 -26.10
CA ARG A 168 -6.82 1.42 -27.06
C ARG A 168 -5.66 2.32 -26.61
N SER A 169 -5.96 3.28 -25.73
CA SER A 169 -5.01 4.21 -25.13
C SER A 169 -4.41 3.70 -23.82
N SER A 170 -4.70 2.46 -23.43
CA SER A 170 -4.08 1.85 -22.26
C SER A 170 -2.57 1.70 -22.43
N HIS A 171 -1.87 1.53 -21.32
CA HIS A 171 -0.44 1.28 -21.31
C HIS A 171 -0.13 -0.05 -20.61
N PRO A 172 1.01 -0.71 -20.91
CA PRO A 172 1.46 -1.88 -20.18
C PRO A 172 1.75 -1.52 -18.72
N ILE A 173 1.85 -2.56 -17.85
CA ILE A 173 2.12 -2.36 -16.43
C ILE A 173 3.49 -1.71 -16.19
N GLU A 174 4.43 -1.93 -17.08
CA GLU A 174 5.74 -1.27 -17.13
C GLU A 174 5.80 -0.40 -18.37
N VAL A 175 5.96 0.89 -18.17
CA VAL A 175 6.04 1.88 -19.25
C VAL A 175 7.25 2.79 -19.02
N PRO A 176 8.10 3.00 -20.04
CA PRO A 176 9.24 3.90 -19.90
C PRO A 176 8.81 5.32 -19.54
N VAL A 177 9.33 5.83 -18.43
CA VAL A 177 9.11 7.22 -17.98
C VAL A 177 10.33 8.04 -18.32
N LYS A 178 10.18 8.92 -19.30
CA LYS A 178 11.29 9.76 -19.84
C LYS A 178 11.29 11.19 -19.31
N LYS A 179 10.17 11.66 -18.79
CA LYS A 179 10.00 13.05 -18.35
C LYS A 179 9.26 13.09 -17.01
N VAL A 180 9.63 14.04 -16.16
CA VAL A 180 8.97 14.26 -14.86
C VAL A 180 7.46 14.45 -14.98
N ALA A 181 6.98 15.12 -16.03
CA ALA A 181 5.56 15.33 -16.28
C ALA A 181 4.77 14.02 -16.57
N GLU A 182 5.45 12.94 -16.91
CA GLU A 182 4.82 11.64 -17.18
C GLU A 182 4.62 10.82 -15.89
N ILE A 183 5.35 11.12 -14.80
CA ILE A 183 5.32 10.36 -13.55
C ILE A 183 3.89 10.26 -13.00
N ASN A 184 3.19 11.39 -12.89
CA ASN A 184 1.83 11.38 -12.33
C ASN A 184 0.81 10.58 -13.15
N GLN A 185 1.11 10.29 -14.42
CA GLN A 185 0.19 9.57 -15.30
C GLN A 185 0.18 8.06 -15.05
N ILE A 186 1.23 7.52 -14.46
CA ILE A 186 1.34 6.10 -14.15
C ILE A 186 0.78 5.73 -12.76
N PHE A 187 0.39 6.73 -11.95
CA PHE A 187 -0.38 6.50 -10.72
C PHE A 187 -1.86 6.29 -11.05
N ASP A 188 -2.18 5.16 -11.63
CA ASP A 188 -3.50 4.84 -12.17
C ASP A 188 -3.93 3.39 -11.86
N SER A 189 -5.12 3.00 -12.33
CA SER A 189 -5.64 1.65 -12.10
C SER A 189 -4.79 0.53 -12.72
N ILE A 190 -3.86 0.82 -13.64
CA ILE A 190 -2.94 -0.20 -14.16
C ILE A 190 -1.89 -0.52 -13.10
N SER A 191 -1.23 0.47 -12.53
CA SER A 191 -0.21 0.25 -11.50
C SER A 191 -0.79 -0.36 -10.22
N TYR A 192 -1.94 0.14 -9.74
CA TYR A 192 -2.58 -0.30 -8.50
C TYR A 192 -3.42 -1.56 -8.67
N ALA A 193 -4.48 -1.47 -9.47
CA ALA A 193 -5.53 -2.47 -9.51
C ALA A 193 -5.19 -3.64 -10.44
N LYS A 194 -4.64 -3.41 -11.64
CA LYS A 194 -4.14 -4.50 -12.49
C LYS A 194 -2.95 -5.18 -11.82
N GLY A 195 -1.98 -4.42 -11.29
CA GLY A 195 -0.83 -4.95 -10.55
C GLY A 195 -1.25 -5.90 -9.44
N SER A 196 -2.11 -5.42 -8.52
CA SER A 196 -2.59 -6.24 -7.40
C SER A 196 -3.47 -7.42 -7.83
N SER A 197 -4.21 -7.31 -8.93
CA SER A 197 -5.02 -8.42 -9.48
C SER A 197 -4.14 -9.56 -9.98
N ILE A 198 -3.04 -9.26 -10.68
CA ILE A 198 -2.07 -10.26 -11.12
C ILE A 198 -1.41 -10.94 -9.91
N LEU A 199 -1.01 -10.16 -8.90
CA LEU A 199 -0.44 -10.72 -7.67
C LEU A 199 -1.43 -11.66 -6.96
N ARG A 200 -2.72 -11.29 -6.92
CA ARG A 200 -3.76 -12.16 -6.39
C ARG A 200 -3.92 -13.44 -7.19
N MET A 201 -3.88 -13.37 -8.52
CA MET A 201 -3.94 -14.56 -9.38
C MET A 201 -2.76 -15.49 -9.12
N VAL A 202 -1.53 -14.96 -9.05
CA VAL A 202 -0.32 -15.73 -8.76
C VAL A 202 -0.38 -16.34 -7.35
N SER A 203 -0.79 -15.57 -6.35
CA SER A 203 -0.97 -16.04 -4.96
C SER A 203 -1.96 -17.20 -4.88
N LYS A 204 -3.10 -17.13 -5.60
CA LYS A 204 -4.08 -18.22 -5.63
C LYS A 204 -3.60 -19.44 -6.42
N TYR A 205 -2.81 -19.25 -7.47
CA TYR A 205 -2.25 -20.34 -8.27
C TYR A 205 -1.18 -21.14 -7.52
N LEU A 206 -0.27 -20.45 -6.83
CA LEU A 206 0.82 -21.07 -6.07
C LEU A 206 0.38 -21.58 -4.69
N GLY A 207 -0.70 -21.04 -4.15
CA GLY A 207 -1.04 -21.11 -2.73
C GLY A 207 -0.44 -19.95 -1.93
N GLU A 208 -1.21 -19.42 -0.99
CA GLU A 208 -0.84 -18.20 -0.25
C GLU A 208 0.44 -18.37 0.55
N ASP A 209 0.66 -19.51 1.20
CA ASP A 209 1.86 -19.78 2.01
C ASP A 209 3.12 -19.75 1.14
N VAL A 210 3.10 -20.41 -0.02
CA VAL A 210 4.23 -20.45 -0.96
C VAL A 210 4.51 -19.05 -1.53
N PHE A 211 3.45 -18.31 -1.86
CA PHE A 211 3.58 -16.95 -2.35
C PHE A 211 4.22 -16.03 -1.30
N ILE A 212 3.73 -16.07 -0.05
CA ILE A 212 4.29 -15.27 1.06
C ILE A 212 5.74 -15.66 1.36
N GLU A 213 6.10 -16.95 1.25
CA GLU A 213 7.51 -17.38 1.40
C GLU A 213 8.40 -16.76 0.33
N GLY A 214 7.95 -16.74 -0.92
CA GLY A 214 8.63 -16.04 -2.01
C GLY A 214 8.79 -14.54 -1.74
N VAL A 215 7.74 -13.89 -1.25
CA VAL A 215 7.76 -12.46 -0.85
C VAL A 215 8.77 -12.22 0.28
N ARG A 216 8.83 -13.07 1.29
CA ARG A 216 9.85 -13.00 2.36
C ARG A 216 11.27 -13.08 1.81
N ALA A 217 11.52 -14.03 0.92
CA ALA A 217 12.83 -14.20 0.30
C ALA A 217 13.22 -12.95 -0.50
N TYR A 218 12.30 -12.41 -1.27
CA TYR A 218 12.48 -11.16 -2.02
C TYR A 218 12.82 -9.98 -1.12
N LEU A 219 12.01 -9.70 -0.09
CA LEU A 219 12.23 -8.59 0.83
C LEU A 219 13.57 -8.71 1.57
N LYS A 220 13.94 -9.91 2.03
CA LYS A 220 15.22 -10.15 2.71
C LYS A 220 16.41 -9.93 1.78
N LYS A 221 16.31 -10.41 0.53
CA LYS A 221 17.39 -10.30 -0.47
C LYS A 221 17.67 -8.85 -0.84
N HIS A 222 16.64 -8.03 -0.92
CA HIS A 222 16.72 -6.67 -1.46
C HIS A 222 16.56 -5.57 -0.38
N ALA A 223 16.56 -5.95 0.90
CA ALA A 223 16.42 -5.00 2.01
C ALA A 223 17.43 -3.86 1.92
N TYR A 224 16.95 -2.63 2.05
CA TYR A 224 17.72 -1.38 1.92
C TYR A 224 18.34 -1.16 0.53
N GLY A 225 17.80 -1.83 -0.49
CA GLY A 225 18.24 -1.74 -1.87
C GLY A 225 17.12 -1.42 -2.83
N ASN A 226 17.48 -1.44 -4.11
CA ASN A 226 16.58 -1.20 -5.22
C ASN A 226 16.35 -2.49 -6.03
N THR A 227 15.19 -2.59 -6.68
CA THR A 227 14.83 -3.75 -7.50
C THR A 227 14.20 -3.35 -8.82
N GLN A 228 14.38 -4.22 -9.80
CA GLN A 228 13.70 -4.21 -11.10
C GLN A 228 12.82 -5.46 -11.21
N VAL A 229 11.83 -5.43 -12.09
CA VAL A 229 10.92 -6.56 -12.32
C VAL A 229 11.62 -7.74 -13.00
N SER A 230 12.54 -7.47 -13.92
CA SER A 230 13.36 -8.49 -14.55
C SER A 230 14.77 -8.48 -13.96
N PRO A 231 15.22 -9.56 -13.30
CA PRO A 231 16.63 -9.85 -13.34
C PRO A 231 16.97 -10.02 -14.81
N GLU A 232 18.07 -9.44 -15.27
CA GLU A 232 18.59 -9.55 -16.63
C GLU A 232 18.21 -10.90 -17.24
N THR A 233 17.34 -10.88 -18.26
CA THR A 233 17.10 -12.07 -19.06
C THR A 233 18.47 -12.44 -19.60
N PRO A 234 18.99 -13.65 -19.35
CA PRO A 234 20.24 -14.05 -19.97
C PRO A 234 20.11 -13.77 -21.47
N SER A 235 21.08 -13.11 -22.05
CA SER A 235 21.08 -12.62 -23.43
C SER A 235 20.87 -13.72 -24.50
N SER A 236 20.54 -14.93 -24.08
CA SER A 236 20.25 -16.12 -24.88
C SER A 236 18.78 -16.31 -25.27
N PHE A 237 17.81 -15.53 -24.69
CA PHE A 237 16.41 -15.64 -25.09
C PHE A 237 16.01 -14.44 -25.95
N ARG A 238 16.52 -14.39 -27.21
CA ARG A 238 15.83 -13.59 -28.24
C ARG A 238 14.80 -14.52 -28.89
N PRO A 239 13.48 -14.18 -28.80
CA PRO A 239 12.52 -14.83 -29.67
C PRO A 239 12.94 -14.53 -31.11
N GLY A 240 13.11 -15.59 -31.92
CA GLY A 240 13.34 -15.43 -33.35
C GLY A 240 12.19 -14.66 -33.99
N PRO A 241 12.43 -14.00 -35.12
CA PRO A 241 11.40 -13.29 -35.86
C PRO A 241 10.30 -14.28 -36.28
N CYS A 242 9.03 -13.94 -35.94
CA CYS A 242 7.85 -14.58 -36.56
C CYS A 242 7.74 -14.21 -38.02
#